data_395fd622f90aefd3d779e3d610071353
#
_entry.id   395fd622f90aefd3d779e3d610071353
#
_cell.length_a   1.000
_cell.length_b   1.000
_cell.length_c   1.000
_cell.angle_alpha   90.00
_cell.angle_beta   90.00
_cell.angle_gamma   90.00
#
_symmetry.space_group_name_H-M   'P 1'
#
loop_
_entity.id
_entity.type
_entity.pdbx_description
1 polymer ?
#
loop_
_entity_poly.entity_id
_entity_poly.type
_entity_poly.pdbx_seq_one_letter_code
_entity_poly.pdbx_strand_id
1 'polypeptide(L)'
;MNKLLISLLLSSTLIGGVQAQKKENYYVKHVEFPQDATLEQKVDMAARLVPTPQQYAWQQMELTAFLHFGINTFTGREWGDGKEDPALFNPSELDAGQWVKSLKNAGFKMVILTAKHHDGFCLWPTATTKHSVASSPWKNGQGDVVKELRKACDKYDMKFGVYLSPWDRNAECYGDSPRYNEFFIRQLTELLTNYGEVHEVWFDGANGEGPNGKKQIYDWDAFYKTIQRLQPKAVMAIMGDDVRWVGNERGLGRETEWNATVLTPGIYARSTENNKRLGVFSKAEDLGSRKMLEKATELFWYPSEVDVSIRPGWFYHAEEDAKVKSLKHLSDIYFQSVGYNSVLLLNIPPDRKGLINEADVNRLEEFAAYRE
;
A
#
# COMPACT_ATOMS: atom_id res chain seq x y z
N MET A 1 -13.16 89.44 -1.27
CA MET A 1 -12.11 88.74 -2.00
C MET A 1 -11.63 87.56 -1.16
N ASN A 2 -12.28 86.43 -1.23
CA ASN A 2 -11.97 85.24 -0.46
C ASN A 2 -11.17 84.26 -1.33
N LYS A 3 -9.97 83.92 -0.86
CA LYS A 3 -9.14 82.85 -1.46
C LYS A 3 -9.48 81.51 -0.76
N LEU A 4 -10.04 80.59 -1.51
CA LEU A 4 -10.20 79.19 -1.10
C LEU A 4 -8.89 78.47 -1.26
N LEU A 5 -8.38 77.91 -0.19
CA LEU A 5 -7.26 76.94 -0.19
C LEU A 5 -7.86 75.56 -0.29
N ILE A 6 -7.58 74.83 -1.40
CA ILE A 6 -7.91 73.41 -1.57
C ILE A 6 -6.70 72.61 -1.04
N SER A 7 -6.96 71.85 0.05
CA SER A 7 -5.99 70.94 0.64
C SER A 7 -6.15 69.57 -0.01
N LEU A 8 -5.14 69.12 -0.81
CA LEU A 8 -5.07 67.75 -1.35
C LEU A 8 -4.60 66.80 -0.23
N LEU A 9 -5.46 65.91 0.22
CA LEU A 9 -5.08 64.77 1.01
C LEU A 9 -4.60 63.65 0.08
N LEU A 10 -3.29 63.33 0.10
CA LEU A 10 -2.75 62.11 -0.47
C LEU A 10 -3.02 60.95 0.53
N SER A 11 -3.92 60.07 0.18
CA SER A 11 -4.10 58.79 0.84
C SER A 11 -3.08 57.78 0.30
N SER A 12 -2.04 57.52 1.08
CA SER A 12 -1.10 56.42 0.84
C SER A 12 -1.75 55.10 1.24
N THR A 13 -2.24 54.33 0.26
CA THR A 13 -2.64 52.93 0.47
C THR A 13 -1.39 52.10 0.66
N LEU A 14 -1.14 51.71 1.90
CA LEU A 14 -0.20 50.65 2.29
C LEU A 14 -0.79 49.30 1.77
N ILE A 15 -0.26 48.83 0.65
CA ILE A 15 -0.46 47.43 0.22
C ILE A 15 0.41 46.59 1.13
N GLY A 16 -0.16 46.13 2.24
CA GLY A 16 0.44 45.10 3.08
C GLY A 16 0.49 43.81 2.31
N GLY A 17 1.66 43.47 1.79
CA GLY A 17 1.93 42.15 1.25
C GLY A 17 1.74 41.12 2.36
N VAL A 18 0.67 40.32 2.29
CA VAL A 18 0.51 39.11 3.09
C VAL A 18 1.59 38.15 2.62
N GLN A 19 2.74 38.16 3.28
CA GLN A 19 3.70 37.05 3.16
C GLN A 19 2.97 35.83 3.68
N ALA A 20 2.63 34.91 2.75
CA ALA A 20 2.19 33.58 3.14
C ALA A 20 3.30 32.97 4.00
N GLN A 21 3.06 32.86 5.31
CA GLN A 21 3.92 32.09 6.19
C GLN A 21 3.99 30.69 5.59
N LYS A 22 5.20 30.29 5.13
CA LYS A 22 5.50 28.90 4.80
C LYS A 22 5.15 28.12 6.08
N LYS A 23 4.07 27.31 6.03
CA LYS A 23 3.79 26.36 7.11
C LYS A 23 5.02 25.49 7.24
N GLU A 24 5.78 25.66 8.30
CA GLU A 24 6.87 24.75 8.61
C GLU A 24 6.26 23.34 8.74
N ASN A 25 6.79 22.42 7.98
CA ASN A 25 6.43 21.02 8.13
C ASN A 25 6.87 20.57 9.53
N TYR A 26 5.93 20.09 10.33
CA TYR A 26 6.22 19.59 11.70
C TYR A 26 6.75 18.16 11.70
N TYR A 27 7.08 17.60 10.54
CA TYR A 27 7.67 16.29 10.38
C TYR A 27 9.03 16.37 9.68
N VAL A 28 9.90 15.40 9.99
CA VAL A 28 11.25 15.27 9.42
C VAL A 28 11.45 13.79 9.08
N LYS A 29 11.02 13.36 7.89
CA LYS A 29 11.14 11.96 7.46
C LYS A 29 12.49 11.59 6.86
N HIS A 30 13.39 12.55 6.67
CA HIS A 30 14.70 12.36 6.07
C HIS A 30 15.70 13.33 6.67
N VAL A 31 16.89 12.83 6.97
CA VAL A 31 18.03 13.60 7.47
C VAL A 31 19.28 13.22 6.67
N GLU A 32 19.99 14.24 6.18
CA GLU A 32 21.34 14.10 5.61
C GLU A 32 22.37 14.39 6.67
N PHE A 33 23.37 13.53 6.82
CA PHE A 33 24.46 13.75 7.79
C PHE A 33 25.59 14.59 7.18
N PRO A 34 26.10 15.60 7.89
CA PRO A 34 27.33 16.27 7.49
C PRO A 34 28.45 15.25 7.27
N GLN A 35 29.35 15.55 6.33
CA GLN A 35 30.41 14.62 5.95
C GLN A 35 31.36 14.28 7.11
N ASP A 36 31.56 15.22 8.03
CA ASP A 36 32.41 15.12 9.22
C ASP A 36 31.63 14.82 10.51
N ALA A 37 30.33 14.50 10.41
CA ALA A 37 29.51 14.19 11.56
C ALA A 37 30.03 12.96 12.32
N THR A 38 30.25 13.11 13.62
CA THR A 38 30.55 11.98 14.50
C THR A 38 29.34 11.05 14.66
N LEU A 39 29.59 9.82 15.12
CA LEU A 39 28.48 8.89 15.39
C LEU A 39 27.47 9.46 16.39
N GLU A 40 27.91 10.15 17.42
CA GLU A 40 27.05 10.79 18.43
C GLU A 40 26.16 11.87 17.80
N GLN A 41 26.72 12.71 16.94
CA GLN A 41 25.96 13.71 16.20
C GLN A 41 24.91 13.05 15.27
N LYS A 42 25.28 11.95 14.58
CA LYS A 42 24.33 11.19 13.76
C LYS A 42 23.20 10.59 14.60
N VAL A 43 23.49 10.07 15.79
CA VAL A 43 22.48 9.56 16.72
C VAL A 43 21.54 10.67 17.19
N ASP A 44 22.06 11.84 17.53
CA ASP A 44 21.24 13.00 17.94
C ASP A 44 20.35 13.49 16.77
N MET A 45 20.85 13.46 15.55
CA MET A 45 20.07 13.80 14.37
C MET A 45 18.99 12.73 14.09
N ALA A 46 19.33 11.43 14.24
CA ALA A 46 18.39 10.33 14.09
C ALA A 46 17.22 10.42 15.07
N ALA A 47 17.47 10.85 16.31
CA ALA A 47 16.44 11.04 17.34
C ALA A 47 15.42 12.15 17.00
N ARG A 48 15.70 12.99 16.00
CA ARG A 48 14.82 14.06 15.52
C ARG A 48 13.98 13.68 14.32
N LEU A 49 14.12 12.45 13.81
CA LEU A 49 13.24 11.96 12.74
C LEU A 49 11.80 11.87 13.25
N VAL A 50 10.89 12.39 12.45
CA VAL A 50 9.45 12.41 12.73
C VAL A 50 8.71 11.95 11.48
N PRO A 51 7.80 10.97 11.58
CA PRO A 51 7.01 10.49 10.44
C PRO A 51 6.15 11.60 9.85
N THR A 52 5.78 11.43 8.58
CA THR A 52 4.68 12.23 8.03
C THR A 52 3.38 11.91 8.77
N PRO A 53 2.37 12.80 8.75
CA PRO A 53 1.06 12.51 9.34
C PRO A 53 0.44 11.21 8.81
N GLN A 54 0.64 10.92 7.52
CA GLN A 54 0.13 9.72 6.87
C GLN A 54 0.83 8.47 7.40
N GLN A 55 2.17 8.48 7.47
CA GLN A 55 2.94 7.37 8.04
C GLN A 55 2.58 7.14 9.51
N TYR A 56 2.43 8.21 10.30
CA TYR A 56 2.02 8.07 11.70
C TYR A 56 0.62 7.48 11.84
N ALA A 57 -0.36 8.00 11.10
CA ALA A 57 -1.72 7.46 11.11
C ALA A 57 -1.79 6.01 10.64
N TRP A 58 -0.96 5.62 9.67
CA TRP A 58 -0.83 4.26 9.19
C TRP A 58 -0.23 3.33 10.26
N GLN A 59 0.86 3.73 10.92
CA GLN A 59 1.47 2.95 12.00
C GLN A 59 0.51 2.71 13.18
N GLN A 60 -0.37 3.67 13.49
CA GLN A 60 -1.37 3.54 14.55
C GLN A 60 -2.46 2.50 14.25
N MET A 61 -2.53 1.99 13.03
CA MET A 61 -3.47 0.93 12.67
C MET A 61 -3.05 -0.42 13.23
N GLU A 62 -1.75 -0.71 13.30
CA GLU A 62 -1.14 -1.95 13.79
C GLU A 62 -1.57 -3.22 13.04
N LEU A 63 -2.87 -3.38 12.79
CA LEU A 63 -3.48 -4.56 12.16
C LEU A 63 -4.36 -4.13 10.98
N THR A 64 -3.95 -4.55 9.79
CA THR A 64 -4.65 -4.31 8.52
C THR A 64 -4.90 -5.64 7.79
N ALA A 65 -5.90 -5.65 6.91
CA ALA A 65 -6.31 -6.84 6.20
C ALA A 65 -5.98 -6.75 4.71
N PHE A 66 -5.49 -7.86 4.15
CA PHE A 66 -5.41 -8.07 2.72
C PHE A 66 -6.56 -8.96 2.26
N LEU A 67 -7.14 -8.69 1.11
CA LEU A 67 -8.11 -9.56 0.46
C LEU A 67 -7.57 -9.92 -0.93
N HIS A 68 -6.95 -11.11 -1.04
CA HIS A 68 -6.65 -11.69 -2.34
C HIS A 68 -7.91 -12.33 -2.90
N PHE A 69 -8.55 -11.63 -3.80
CA PHE A 69 -9.74 -12.07 -4.51
C PHE A 69 -9.63 -11.65 -5.97
N GLY A 70 -10.02 -12.53 -6.89
CA GLY A 70 -9.91 -12.25 -8.31
C GLY A 70 -10.18 -13.50 -9.14
N ILE A 71 -9.78 -13.49 -10.40
CA ILE A 71 -9.97 -14.64 -11.29
C ILE A 71 -9.21 -15.89 -10.80
N ASN A 72 -8.11 -15.70 -10.06
CA ASN A 72 -7.32 -16.79 -9.49
C ASN A 72 -8.11 -17.58 -8.44
N THR A 73 -9.04 -16.97 -7.72
CA THR A 73 -9.98 -17.66 -6.83
C THR A 73 -10.79 -18.72 -7.59
N PHE A 74 -11.12 -18.48 -8.86
CA PHE A 74 -11.94 -19.37 -9.68
C PHE A 74 -11.12 -20.40 -10.47
N THR A 75 -9.88 -20.08 -10.80
CA THR A 75 -8.96 -21.01 -11.49
C THR A 75 -8.21 -21.93 -10.53
N GLY A 76 -8.17 -21.62 -9.23
CA GLY A 76 -7.40 -22.37 -8.25
C GLY A 76 -5.88 -22.21 -8.44
N ARG A 77 -5.43 -21.03 -8.89
CA ARG A 77 -4.01 -20.70 -9.10
C ARG A 77 -3.60 -19.54 -8.21
N GLU A 78 -2.37 -19.59 -7.71
CA GLU A 78 -1.77 -18.44 -7.02
C GLU A 78 -1.37 -17.34 -8.02
N TRP A 79 -0.84 -17.73 -9.16
CA TRP A 79 -0.49 -16.83 -10.26
C TRP A 79 -1.15 -17.29 -11.55
N GLY A 80 -2.05 -16.47 -12.07
CA GLY A 80 -2.62 -16.66 -13.38
C GLY A 80 -1.60 -16.41 -14.49
N ASP A 81 -1.92 -16.84 -15.70
CA ASP A 81 -1.05 -16.67 -16.88
C ASP A 81 -1.45 -15.47 -17.77
N GLY A 82 -2.52 -14.77 -17.40
CA GLY A 82 -3.05 -13.62 -18.14
C GLY A 82 -3.94 -13.99 -19.33
N LYS A 83 -4.31 -15.28 -19.45
CA LYS A 83 -5.17 -15.80 -20.53
C LYS A 83 -6.48 -16.37 -19.98
N GLU A 84 -6.75 -16.17 -18.72
CA GLU A 84 -7.97 -16.63 -18.07
C GLU A 84 -9.19 -16.02 -18.76
N ASP A 85 -10.19 -16.88 -19.05
CA ASP A 85 -11.46 -16.38 -19.57
C ASP A 85 -12.20 -15.59 -18.49
N PRO A 86 -12.52 -14.31 -18.70
CA PRO A 86 -13.31 -13.51 -17.78
C PRO A 86 -14.62 -14.16 -17.35
N ALA A 87 -15.19 -15.06 -18.17
CA ALA A 87 -16.40 -15.80 -17.84
C ALA A 87 -16.26 -16.71 -16.62
N LEU A 88 -15.05 -17.06 -16.22
CA LEU A 88 -14.79 -17.83 -14.99
C LEU A 88 -15.10 -17.04 -13.72
N PHE A 89 -14.99 -15.71 -13.76
CA PHE A 89 -15.27 -14.86 -12.61
C PHE A 89 -16.78 -14.71 -12.42
N ASN A 90 -17.35 -15.50 -11.53
CA ASN A 90 -18.80 -15.48 -11.27
C ASN A 90 -19.14 -15.85 -9.81
N PRO A 91 -18.80 -15.00 -8.83
CA PRO A 91 -19.17 -15.24 -7.43
C PRO A 91 -20.70 -15.24 -7.26
N SER A 92 -21.25 -16.28 -6.63
CA SER A 92 -22.70 -16.47 -6.49
C SER A 92 -23.34 -15.61 -5.39
N GLU A 93 -22.57 -15.25 -4.36
CA GLU A 93 -23.06 -14.64 -3.11
C GLU A 93 -22.18 -13.50 -2.62
N LEU A 94 -21.44 -12.80 -3.51
CA LEU A 94 -20.49 -11.78 -3.11
C LEU A 94 -21.11 -10.76 -2.17
N ASP A 95 -20.58 -10.69 -0.95
CA ASP A 95 -20.97 -9.74 0.08
C ASP A 95 -19.76 -9.05 0.72
N ALA A 96 -19.36 -7.93 0.16
CA ALA A 96 -18.30 -7.09 0.72
C ALA A 96 -18.64 -6.55 2.13
N GLY A 97 -19.94 -6.47 2.46
CA GLY A 97 -20.39 -6.11 3.80
C GLY A 97 -20.02 -7.19 4.83
N GLN A 98 -20.16 -8.48 4.49
CA GLN A 98 -19.71 -9.60 5.31
C GLN A 98 -18.19 -9.52 5.51
N TRP A 99 -17.42 -9.26 4.44
CA TRP A 99 -15.96 -9.11 4.56
C TRP A 99 -15.58 -8.06 5.59
N VAL A 100 -16.05 -6.84 5.38
CA VAL A 100 -15.66 -5.69 6.24
C VAL A 100 -16.19 -5.85 7.65
N LYS A 101 -17.40 -6.39 7.84
CA LYS A 101 -17.96 -6.64 9.17
C LYS A 101 -17.13 -7.66 9.96
N SER A 102 -16.75 -8.78 9.33
CA SER A 102 -15.91 -9.80 9.97
C SER A 102 -14.55 -9.24 10.36
N LEU A 103 -13.92 -8.47 9.47
CA LEU A 103 -12.63 -7.82 9.73
C LEU A 103 -12.74 -6.77 10.85
N LYS A 104 -13.78 -5.92 10.82
CA LYS A 104 -14.00 -4.89 11.85
C LYS A 104 -14.19 -5.51 13.23
N ASN A 105 -15.01 -6.57 13.32
CA ASN A 105 -15.22 -7.32 14.56
C ASN A 105 -13.94 -7.96 15.09
N ALA A 106 -13.04 -8.36 14.19
CA ALA A 106 -11.72 -8.87 14.54
C ALA A 106 -10.67 -7.77 14.82
N GLY A 107 -11.06 -6.49 14.85
CA GLY A 107 -10.19 -5.39 15.26
C GLY A 107 -9.30 -4.81 14.16
N PHE A 108 -9.48 -5.20 12.89
CA PHE A 108 -8.76 -4.61 11.78
C PHE A 108 -9.17 -3.15 11.55
N LYS A 109 -8.23 -2.32 11.11
CA LYS A 109 -8.44 -0.88 10.92
C LYS A 109 -8.53 -0.46 9.46
N MET A 110 -7.99 -1.27 8.57
CA MET A 110 -7.97 -1.03 7.13
C MET A 110 -8.10 -2.36 6.38
N VAL A 111 -8.63 -2.28 5.17
CA VAL A 111 -8.67 -3.40 4.22
C VAL A 111 -8.10 -2.97 2.88
N ILE A 112 -7.20 -3.79 2.31
CA ILE A 112 -6.59 -3.62 1.00
C ILE A 112 -7.09 -4.74 0.08
N LEU A 113 -7.62 -4.38 -1.09
CA LEU A 113 -8.10 -5.34 -2.08
C LEU A 113 -7.09 -5.46 -3.22
N THR A 114 -6.80 -6.69 -3.67
CA THR A 114 -6.09 -6.93 -4.92
C THR A 114 -6.98 -6.53 -6.10
N ALA A 115 -7.07 -5.22 -6.40
CA ALA A 115 -7.92 -4.72 -7.48
C ALA A 115 -7.51 -5.29 -8.85
N LYS A 116 -6.21 -5.54 -9.05
CA LYS A 116 -5.65 -6.29 -10.17
C LYS A 116 -4.40 -7.04 -9.71
N HIS A 117 -4.37 -8.37 -9.84
CA HIS A 117 -3.19 -9.20 -9.60
C HIS A 117 -2.36 -9.39 -10.89
N HIS A 118 -1.32 -10.22 -10.88
CA HIS A 118 -0.39 -10.43 -12.00
C HIS A 118 -1.04 -10.95 -13.27
N ASP A 119 -2.19 -11.63 -13.17
CA ASP A 119 -2.99 -12.09 -14.30
C ASP A 119 -3.58 -10.94 -15.13
N GLY A 120 -3.60 -9.72 -14.60
CA GLY A 120 -4.13 -8.54 -15.27
C GLY A 120 -5.66 -8.39 -15.19
N PHE A 121 -6.37 -9.31 -14.52
CA PHE A 121 -7.82 -9.22 -14.38
C PHE A 121 -8.22 -8.11 -13.39
N CYS A 122 -9.02 -7.16 -13.88
CA CYS A 122 -9.45 -6.01 -13.11
C CYS A 122 -10.78 -6.24 -12.42
N LEU A 123 -10.84 -6.05 -11.10
CA LEU A 123 -12.05 -6.17 -10.28
C LEU A 123 -13.00 -4.96 -10.36
N TRP A 124 -12.71 -4.02 -11.24
CA TRP A 124 -13.56 -2.86 -11.55
C TRP A 124 -13.76 -2.76 -13.07
N PRO A 125 -14.82 -2.09 -13.55
CA PRO A 125 -15.11 -1.93 -14.97
C PRO A 125 -14.18 -0.89 -15.59
N THR A 126 -12.89 -1.22 -15.70
CA THR A 126 -11.87 -0.35 -16.27
C THR A 126 -12.11 -0.05 -17.74
N ALA A 127 -11.79 1.15 -18.18
CA ALA A 127 -11.79 1.51 -19.60
C ALA A 127 -10.52 1.03 -20.35
N THR A 128 -9.52 0.48 -19.65
CA THR A 128 -8.20 0.19 -20.22
C THR A 128 -8.09 -1.18 -20.87
N THR A 129 -8.87 -2.15 -20.42
CA THR A 129 -8.85 -3.53 -20.91
C THR A 129 -10.23 -4.18 -20.80
N LYS A 130 -10.46 -5.21 -21.64
CA LYS A 130 -11.62 -6.09 -21.51
C LYS A 130 -11.40 -7.23 -20.50
N HIS A 131 -10.17 -7.44 -20.03
CA HIS A 131 -9.86 -8.45 -19.02
C HIS A 131 -10.26 -7.95 -17.63
N SER A 132 -11.57 -7.92 -17.38
CA SER A 132 -12.16 -7.34 -16.18
C SER A 132 -13.54 -7.88 -15.88
N VAL A 133 -14.08 -7.55 -14.72
CA VAL A 133 -15.45 -7.88 -14.30
C VAL A 133 -16.51 -7.45 -15.30
N ALA A 134 -16.26 -6.45 -16.12
CA ALA A 134 -17.19 -5.99 -17.16
C ALA A 134 -17.39 -7.02 -18.28
N SER A 135 -16.45 -7.96 -18.46
CA SER A 135 -16.55 -9.05 -19.42
C SER A 135 -16.99 -10.37 -18.78
N SER A 136 -17.25 -10.40 -17.48
CA SER A 136 -17.73 -11.57 -16.75
C SER A 136 -19.24 -11.68 -16.75
N PRO A 137 -19.83 -12.87 -16.53
CA PRO A 137 -21.27 -13.03 -16.36
C PRO A 137 -21.78 -12.46 -15.02
N TRP A 138 -20.90 -12.22 -14.08
CA TRP A 138 -21.24 -11.70 -12.76
C TRP A 138 -21.99 -10.36 -12.89
N LYS A 139 -23.21 -10.30 -12.30
CA LYS A 139 -24.11 -9.15 -12.41
C LYS A 139 -24.32 -8.66 -13.85
N ASN A 140 -24.31 -9.60 -14.83
CA ASN A 140 -24.44 -9.30 -16.27
C ASN A 140 -23.40 -8.27 -16.77
N GLY A 141 -22.16 -8.36 -16.28
CA GLY A 141 -21.05 -7.45 -16.63
C GLY A 141 -21.15 -6.06 -16.02
N GLN A 142 -22.09 -5.83 -15.08
CA GLN A 142 -22.28 -4.54 -14.40
C GLN A 142 -21.70 -4.55 -12.98
N GLY A 143 -20.98 -5.59 -12.60
CA GLY A 143 -20.35 -5.72 -11.30
C GLY A 143 -19.12 -4.81 -11.15
N ASP A 144 -18.87 -4.41 -9.91
CA ASP A 144 -17.70 -3.60 -9.51
C ASP A 144 -17.34 -3.94 -8.06
N VAL A 145 -16.39 -4.85 -7.88
CA VAL A 145 -15.99 -5.34 -6.55
C VAL A 145 -15.36 -4.22 -5.73
N VAL A 146 -14.56 -3.37 -6.38
CA VAL A 146 -13.90 -2.24 -5.73
C VAL A 146 -14.94 -1.28 -5.13
N LYS A 147 -15.98 -0.98 -5.90
CA LYS A 147 -17.09 -0.13 -5.44
C LYS A 147 -17.91 -0.77 -4.32
N GLU A 148 -18.14 -2.08 -4.38
CA GLU A 148 -18.88 -2.79 -3.32
C GLU A 148 -18.08 -2.79 -2.02
N LEU A 149 -16.77 -3.07 -2.11
CA LEU A 149 -15.90 -3.00 -0.94
C LEU A 149 -15.80 -1.58 -0.38
N ARG A 150 -15.66 -0.55 -1.25
CA ARG A 150 -15.63 0.85 -0.79
C ARG A 150 -16.88 1.23 -0.01
N LYS A 151 -18.07 0.88 -0.52
CA LYS A 151 -19.33 1.10 0.18
C LYS A 151 -19.42 0.40 1.53
N ALA A 152 -18.90 -0.83 1.60
CA ALA A 152 -18.83 -1.57 2.85
C ALA A 152 -17.88 -0.90 3.85
N CYS A 153 -16.75 -0.41 3.39
CA CYS A 153 -15.80 0.35 4.21
C CYS A 153 -16.44 1.62 4.79
N ASP A 154 -17.17 2.37 3.97
CA ASP A 154 -17.92 3.55 4.44
C ASP A 154 -18.98 3.20 5.49
N LYS A 155 -19.73 2.10 5.28
CA LYS A 155 -20.76 1.65 6.20
C LYS A 155 -20.24 1.25 7.57
N TYR A 156 -19.07 0.63 7.63
CA TYR A 156 -18.49 0.08 8.86
C TYR A 156 -17.34 0.93 9.42
N ASP A 157 -17.09 2.12 8.87
CA ASP A 157 -15.97 2.98 9.26
C ASP A 157 -14.63 2.22 9.24
N MET A 158 -14.32 1.61 8.10
CA MET A 158 -13.09 0.91 7.80
C MET A 158 -12.27 1.70 6.79
N LYS A 159 -10.98 1.87 7.03
CA LYS A 159 -10.09 2.47 6.03
C LYS A 159 -9.96 1.55 4.82
N PHE A 160 -9.74 2.15 3.64
CA PHE A 160 -9.70 1.46 2.37
C PHE A 160 -8.37 1.68 1.66
N GLY A 161 -7.77 0.60 1.18
CA GLY A 161 -6.59 0.60 0.35
C GLY A 161 -6.77 -0.25 -0.91
N VAL A 162 -5.89 -0.07 -1.87
CA VAL A 162 -5.87 -0.82 -3.13
C VAL A 162 -4.49 -1.38 -3.43
N TYR A 163 -4.46 -2.64 -3.84
CA TYR A 163 -3.29 -3.24 -4.48
C TYR A 163 -3.51 -3.20 -6.00
N LEU A 164 -2.53 -2.69 -6.71
CA LEU A 164 -2.48 -2.72 -8.17
C LEU A 164 -1.14 -3.30 -8.61
N SER A 165 -1.15 -4.54 -9.15
CA SER A 165 0.06 -5.19 -9.63
C SER A 165 0.70 -4.40 -10.77
N PRO A 166 1.97 -4.00 -10.63
CA PRO A 166 2.72 -3.43 -11.75
C PRO A 166 3.00 -4.46 -12.84
N TRP A 167 3.21 -5.73 -12.45
CA TRP A 167 3.34 -6.81 -13.41
C TRP A 167 1.96 -7.20 -13.97
N ASP A 168 1.86 -7.30 -15.29
CA ASP A 168 0.63 -7.59 -15.99
C ASP A 168 0.89 -8.62 -17.10
N ARG A 169 0.36 -9.83 -16.93
CA ARG A 169 0.55 -10.94 -17.85
C ARG A 169 -0.47 -10.97 -18.98
N ASN A 170 -1.49 -10.08 -18.93
CA ASN A 170 -2.52 -9.95 -19.97
C ASN A 170 -2.26 -8.79 -20.92
N ALA A 171 -1.77 -7.64 -20.43
CA ALA A 171 -1.65 -6.44 -21.23
C ALA A 171 -0.66 -6.61 -22.39
N GLU A 172 -1.15 -6.53 -23.64
CA GLU A 172 -0.32 -6.66 -24.86
C GLU A 172 0.80 -5.62 -24.93
N CYS A 173 0.60 -4.44 -24.33
CA CYS A 173 1.59 -3.38 -24.30
C CYS A 173 2.65 -3.57 -23.20
N TYR A 174 2.54 -4.58 -22.34
CA TYR A 174 3.55 -4.84 -21.33
C TYR A 174 4.90 -5.16 -21.98
N GLY A 175 5.98 -4.47 -21.50
CA GLY A 175 7.30 -4.57 -22.11
C GLY A 175 7.54 -3.56 -23.24
N ASP A 176 6.50 -2.83 -23.72
CA ASP A 176 6.62 -1.55 -24.40
C ASP A 176 6.49 -0.48 -23.32
N SER A 177 7.63 -0.13 -22.71
CA SER A 177 7.65 0.60 -21.44
C SER A 177 6.90 1.93 -21.45
N PRO A 178 7.02 2.81 -22.46
CA PRO A 178 6.23 4.04 -22.49
C PRO A 178 4.72 3.78 -22.53
N ARG A 179 4.26 2.87 -23.39
CA ARG A 179 2.83 2.58 -23.56
C ARG A 179 2.25 1.90 -22.35
N TYR A 180 2.99 0.96 -21.73
CA TYR A 180 2.50 0.29 -20.54
C TYR A 180 2.48 1.23 -19.33
N ASN A 181 3.47 2.11 -19.15
CA ASN A 181 3.46 3.10 -18.09
C ASN A 181 2.23 4.02 -18.18
N GLU A 182 1.86 4.47 -19.38
CA GLU A 182 0.63 5.23 -19.60
C GLU A 182 -0.63 4.41 -19.29
N PHE A 183 -0.67 3.14 -19.72
CA PHE A 183 -1.74 2.21 -19.43
C PHE A 183 -1.92 2.02 -17.92
N PHE A 184 -0.83 1.78 -17.20
CA PHE A 184 -0.83 1.59 -15.75
C PHE A 184 -1.28 2.87 -15.01
N ILE A 185 -0.80 4.04 -15.42
CA ILE A 185 -1.21 5.34 -14.84
C ILE A 185 -2.71 5.57 -15.06
N ARG A 186 -3.28 5.17 -16.19
CA ARG A 186 -4.73 5.26 -16.40
C ARG A 186 -5.50 4.37 -15.41
N GLN A 187 -5.10 3.12 -15.23
CA GLN A 187 -5.71 2.22 -14.24
C GLN A 187 -5.59 2.79 -12.82
N LEU A 188 -4.40 3.25 -12.46
CA LEU A 188 -4.15 3.89 -11.17
C LEU A 188 -5.02 5.12 -10.98
N THR A 189 -5.16 5.96 -12.01
CA THR A 189 -6.04 7.15 -11.97
C THR A 189 -7.49 6.78 -11.75
N GLU A 190 -8.02 5.76 -12.44
CA GLU A 190 -9.39 5.27 -12.23
C GLU A 190 -9.63 4.87 -10.77
N LEU A 191 -8.71 4.08 -10.19
CA LEU A 191 -8.83 3.62 -8.80
C LEU A 191 -8.74 4.77 -7.79
N LEU A 192 -7.90 5.77 -8.06
CA LEU A 192 -7.67 6.89 -7.13
C LEU A 192 -8.67 8.04 -7.28
N THR A 193 -9.53 8.03 -8.30
CA THR A 193 -10.53 9.09 -8.52
C THR A 193 -11.98 8.63 -8.35
N ASN A 194 -12.28 7.35 -8.60
CA ASN A 194 -13.66 6.88 -8.68
C ASN A 194 -14.20 6.30 -7.36
N TYR A 195 -13.34 6.05 -6.36
CA TYR A 195 -13.69 5.29 -5.15
C TYR A 195 -13.46 6.06 -3.85
N GLY A 196 -13.38 7.40 -3.91
CA GLY A 196 -13.21 8.25 -2.73
C GLY A 196 -11.81 8.19 -2.14
N GLU A 197 -11.70 8.34 -0.81
CA GLU A 197 -10.41 8.38 -0.13
C GLU A 197 -9.77 7.00 -0.08
N VAL A 198 -8.51 6.93 -0.54
CA VAL A 198 -7.64 5.75 -0.47
C VAL A 198 -6.54 6.03 0.55
N HIS A 199 -6.33 5.12 1.50
CA HIS A 199 -5.39 5.30 2.59
C HIS A 199 -4.03 4.64 2.33
N GLU A 200 -4.03 3.61 1.47
CA GLU A 200 -2.81 2.90 1.07
C GLU A 200 -2.91 2.44 -0.38
N VAL A 201 -1.82 2.65 -1.14
CA VAL A 201 -1.62 2.08 -2.46
C VAL A 201 -0.46 1.08 -2.36
N TRP A 202 -0.78 -0.18 -2.61
CA TRP A 202 0.15 -1.28 -2.48
C TRP A 202 0.64 -1.77 -3.85
N PHE A 203 1.95 -1.74 -4.06
CA PHE A 203 2.60 -2.21 -5.28
C PHE A 203 3.43 -3.45 -4.99
N ASP A 204 3.16 -4.54 -5.71
CA ASP A 204 3.93 -5.77 -5.63
C ASP A 204 5.33 -5.60 -6.26
N GLY A 205 6.31 -6.26 -5.65
CA GLY A 205 7.68 -6.31 -6.15
C GLY A 205 7.94 -7.40 -7.19
N ALA A 206 6.99 -8.30 -7.41
CA ALA A 206 7.12 -9.34 -8.44
C ALA A 206 7.17 -8.69 -9.83
N ASN A 207 8.16 -9.11 -10.62
CA ASN A 207 8.40 -8.59 -11.95
C ASN A 207 8.86 -9.71 -12.87
N GLY A 208 8.08 -9.99 -13.89
CA GLY A 208 8.33 -11.01 -14.89
C GLY A 208 8.12 -10.51 -16.31
N GLU A 209 8.00 -11.46 -17.24
CA GLU A 209 7.72 -11.18 -18.64
C GLU A 209 6.21 -11.02 -18.86
N GLY A 210 5.86 -10.21 -19.83
CA GLY A 210 4.49 -10.09 -20.34
C GLY A 210 4.16 -11.10 -21.44
N PRO A 211 2.97 -10.97 -22.07
CA PRO A 211 2.53 -11.90 -23.14
C PRO A 211 3.49 -11.95 -24.34
N ASN A 212 4.27 -10.89 -24.55
CA ASN A 212 5.25 -10.78 -25.63
C ASN A 212 6.66 -11.24 -25.24
N GLY A 213 6.86 -11.84 -24.06
CA GLY A 213 8.15 -12.30 -23.56
C GLY A 213 9.12 -11.18 -23.16
N LYS A 214 8.64 -9.94 -23.02
CA LYS A 214 9.47 -8.79 -22.63
C LYS A 214 9.21 -8.40 -21.18
N LYS A 215 10.26 -7.90 -20.53
CA LYS A 215 10.18 -7.27 -19.22
C LYS A 215 9.85 -5.78 -19.35
N GLN A 216 9.15 -5.25 -18.36
CA GLN A 216 8.76 -3.85 -18.30
C GLN A 216 9.80 -3.03 -17.52
N ILE A 217 10.01 -1.80 -17.97
CA ILE A 217 10.71 -0.77 -17.21
C ILE A 217 9.64 0.19 -16.69
N TYR A 218 9.42 0.19 -15.38
CA TYR A 218 8.40 1.00 -14.74
C TYR A 218 8.87 2.44 -14.52
N ASP A 219 7.99 3.40 -14.78
CA ASP A 219 8.17 4.81 -14.43
C ASP A 219 7.63 5.07 -13.02
N TRP A 220 8.39 4.65 -12.00
CA TRP A 220 8.02 4.80 -10.60
C TRP A 220 7.80 6.25 -10.21
N ASP A 221 8.58 7.19 -10.76
CA ASP A 221 8.40 8.63 -10.50
C ASP A 221 7.01 9.11 -10.93
N ALA A 222 6.55 8.71 -12.11
CA ALA A 222 5.22 9.06 -12.59
C ALA A 222 4.12 8.39 -11.76
N PHE A 223 4.32 7.15 -11.30
CA PHE A 223 3.37 6.45 -10.43
C PHE A 223 3.24 7.15 -9.08
N TYR A 224 4.35 7.48 -8.41
CA TYR A 224 4.35 8.20 -7.14
C TYR A 224 3.73 9.59 -7.25
N LYS A 225 4.09 10.36 -8.27
CA LYS A 225 3.50 11.68 -8.53
C LYS A 225 1.99 11.61 -8.77
N THR A 226 1.52 10.55 -9.42
CA THR A 226 0.08 10.33 -9.64
C THR A 226 -0.64 10.12 -8.32
N ILE A 227 -0.10 9.28 -7.42
CA ILE A 227 -0.68 9.04 -6.10
C ILE A 227 -0.64 10.32 -5.26
N GLN A 228 0.50 10.98 -5.16
CA GLN A 228 0.67 12.21 -4.38
C GLN A 228 -0.29 13.33 -4.81
N ARG A 229 -0.57 13.41 -6.11
CA ARG A 229 -1.51 14.39 -6.66
C ARG A 229 -2.98 14.03 -6.37
N LEU A 230 -3.35 12.76 -6.51
CA LEU A 230 -4.76 12.32 -6.44
C LEU A 230 -5.18 11.93 -5.03
N GLN A 231 -4.28 11.36 -4.24
CA GLN A 231 -4.49 10.88 -2.88
C GLN A 231 -3.34 11.29 -1.96
N PRO A 232 -3.17 12.58 -1.67
CA PRO A 232 -1.99 13.10 -0.94
C PRO A 232 -1.88 12.62 0.50
N LYS A 233 -2.92 11.95 1.03
CA LYS A 233 -2.91 11.34 2.36
C LYS A 233 -2.64 9.84 2.34
N ALA A 234 -2.58 9.21 1.17
CA ALA A 234 -2.27 7.79 1.06
C ALA A 234 -0.79 7.53 1.35
N VAL A 235 -0.48 6.39 1.96
CA VAL A 235 0.87 5.85 1.99
C VAL A 235 1.10 4.93 0.80
N MET A 236 2.33 4.88 0.32
CA MET A 236 2.76 4.02 -0.79
C MET A 236 3.62 2.88 -0.24
N ALA A 237 3.14 1.65 -0.37
CA ALA A 237 3.77 0.39 0.06
C ALA A 237 3.93 -0.51 -1.16
N ILE A 238 4.72 -1.43 -1.18
CA ILE A 238 6.02 -1.77 -0.60
C ILE A 238 7.13 -1.44 -1.58
N MET A 239 6.74 -1.23 -2.88
CA MET A 239 7.59 -0.61 -3.89
C MET A 239 7.45 0.92 -3.88
N GLY A 240 6.90 1.49 -2.81
CA GLY A 240 6.73 2.92 -2.57
C GLY A 240 7.79 3.50 -1.63
N ASP A 241 7.67 4.80 -1.37
CA ASP A 241 8.64 5.53 -0.55
C ASP A 241 8.16 5.87 0.88
N ASP A 242 7.00 5.33 1.30
CA ASP A 242 6.44 5.58 2.62
C ASP A 242 6.55 4.37 3.56
N VAL A 243 6.38 3.16 3.04
CA VAL A 243 6.32 1.90 3.79
C VAL A 243 7.18 0.85 3.10
N ARG A 244 8.07 0.20 3.84
CA ARG A 244 8.94 -0.86 3.33
C ARG A 244 8.37 -2.25 3.65
N TRP A 245 8.64 -3.18 2.76
CA TRP A 245 8.44 -4.60 3.02
C TRP A 245 9.42 -5.11 4.08
N VAL A 246 8.95 -5.91 5.03
CA VAL A 246 9.80 -6.51 6.07
C VAL A 246 10.85 -7.47 5.51
N GLY A 247 10.62 -8.03 4.31
CA GLY A 247 11.56 -8.88 3.61
C GLY A 247 11.20 -10.38 3.61
N ASN A 248 10.06 -10.76 4.15
CA ASN A 248 9.55 -12.14 4.12
C ASN A 248 8.03 -12.15 4.20
N GLU A 249 7.41 -13.29 3.79
CA GLU A 249 5.97 -13.52 3.84
C GLU A 249 5.58 -14.52 4.97
N ARG A 250 6.41 -14.61 6.00
CA ARG A 250 6.22 -15.55 7.11
C ARG A 250 5.54 -14.93 8.33
N GLY A 251 5.28 -13.64 8.31
CA GLY A 251 4.72 -12.93 9.45
C GLY A 251 5.77 -12.54 10.51
N LEU A 252 7.04 -12.38 10.11
CA LEU A 252 8.15 -12.19 11.04
C LEU A 252 8.84 -10.84 10.82
N GLY A 253 8.74 -9.94 11.80
CA GLY A 253 9.61 -8.78 11.94
C GLY A 253 10.97 -9.15 12.55
N ARG A 254 11.90 -8.21 12.56
CA ARG A 254 13.15 -8.29 13.32
C ARG A 254 12.86 -7.87 14.77
N GLU A 255 13.56 -8.42 15.73
CA GLU A 255 13.41 -8.02 17.16
C GLU A 255 13.65 -6.52 17.37
N THR A 256 14.48 -5.92 16.52
CA THR A 256 14.76 -4.48 16.51
C THR A 256 14.33 -3.88 15.17
N GLU A 257 13.03 -3.88 14.90
CA GLU A 257 12.49 -3.30 13.67
C GLU A 257 12.46 -1.77 13.76
N TRP A 258 13.50 -1.14 13.22
CA TRP A 258 13.65 0.31 13.24
C TRP A 258 12.73 1.00 12.22
N ASN A 259 12.08 2.08 12.64
CA ASN A 259 11.44 3.02 11.71
C ASN A 259 12.44 3.97 11.09
N ALA A 260 13.46 4.39 11.87
CA ALA A 260 14.60 5.14 11.37
C ALA A 260 15.61 4.18 10.74
N THR A 261 15.75 4.19 9.42
CA THR A 261 16.57 3.23 8.67
C THR A 261 17.54 3.90 7.72
N VAL A 262 18.66 3.21 7.47
CA VAL A 262 19.62 3.59 6.42
C VAL A 262 19.18 3.10 5.03
N LEU A 263 18.15 2.27 4.95
CA LEU A 263 17.56 1.82 3.68
C LEU A 263 16.85 3.00 3.04
N THR A 264 17.33 3.42 1.88
CA THR A 264 16.74 4.54 1.14
C THR A 264 15.41 4.12 0.52
N PRO A 265 14.31 4.85 0.78
CA PRO A 265 12.98 4.54 0.28
C PRO A 265 12.85 4.65 -1.25
N GLY A 266 11.84 3.96 -1.78
CA GLY A 266 11.40 4.05 -3.17
C GLY A 266 12.31 3.34 -4.18
N ILE A 267 11.89 3.35 -5.43
CA ILE A 267 12.59 2.70 -6.56
C ILE A 267 13.21 3.78 -7.47
N TYR A 268 14.07 4.59 -6.90
CA TYR A 268 14.84 5.60 -7.62
C TYR A 268 16.26 5.10 -7.91
N ALA A 269 16.91 5.65 -8.92
CA ALA A 269 18.32 5.34 -9.20
C ALA A 269 19.21 5.60 -7.98
N ARG A 270 18.99 6.75 -7.29
CA ARG A 270 19.67 7.11 -6.04
C ARG A 270 19.47 6.07 -4.93
N SER A 271 18.24 5.56 -4.76
CA SER A 271 17.94 4.52 -3.75
C SER A 271 18.73 3.25 -4.03
N THR A 272 18.72 2.80 -5.27
CA THR A 272 19.45 1.61 -5.70
C THR A 272 20.96 1.77 -5.46
N GLU A 273 21.54 2.91 -5.81
CA GLU A 273 22.97 3.19 -5.63
C GLU A 273 23.36 3.23 -4.15
N ASN A 274 22.61 3.99 -3.31
CA ASN A 274 22.89 4.10 -1.89
C ASN A 274 22.76 2.77 -1.16
N ASN A 275 21.67 2.04 -1.41
CA ASN A 275 21.41 0.74 -0.80
C ASN A 275 22.48 -0.29 -1.19
N LYS A 276 22.93 -0.27 -2.45
CA LYS A 276 24.06 -1.11 -2.91
C LYS A 276 25.36 -0.72 -2.22
N ARG A 277 25.67 0.57 -2.10
CA ARG A 277 26.87 1.09 -1.41
C ARG A 277 26.91 0.63 0.06
N LEU A 278 25.79 0.66 0.75
CA LEU A 278 25.67 0.23 2.14
C LEU A 278 25.53 -1.28 2.31
N GLY A 279 25.27 -2.04 1.24
CA GLY A 279 24.98 -3.47 1.29
C GLY A 279 23.67 -3.80 1.97
N VAL A 280 22.67 -2.89 1.91
CA VAL A 280 21.37 -3.06 2.54
C VAL A 280 20.27 -3.34 1.51
N PHE A 281 19.28 -4.10 1.93
CA PHE A 281 18.06 -4.45 1.19
C PHE A 281 16.99 -4.87 2.20
N SER A 282 15.75 -5.06 1.76
CA SER A 282 14.62 -5.35 2.66
C SER A 282 14.84 -6.54 3.62
N LYS A 283 15.57 -7.56 3.17
CA LYS A 283 15.90 -8.76 3.97
C LYS A 283 17.17 -8.62 4.84
N ALA A 284 17.87 -7.47 4.81
CA ALA A 284 19.06 -7.28 5.63
C ALA A 284 18.72 -7.37 7.12
N GLU A 285 19.58 -8.00 7.92
CA GLU A 285 19.34 -8.24 9.35
C GLU A 285 19.32 -6.94 10.17
N ASP A 286 20.07 -5.94 9.72
CA ASP A 286 20.22 -4.66 10.41
C ASP A 286 20.02 -3.50 9.43
N LEU A 287 19.12 -2.59 9.79
CA LEU A 287 18.78 -1.42 8.98
C LEU A 287 18.92 -0.09 9.74
N GLY A 288 19.20 -0.11 11.05
CA GLY A 288 19.13 1.11 11.84
C GLY A 288 20.03 1.15 13.08
N SER A 289 20.89 0.16 13.31
CA SER A 289 21.81 0.19 14.46
C SER A 289 22.87 1.30 14.35
N ARG A 290 23.51 1.61 15.47
CA ARG A 290 24.65 2.54 15.50
C ARG A 290 25.77 2.14 14.52
N LYS A 291 26.01 0.84 14.36
CA LYS A 291 26.99 0.30 13.38
C LYS A 291 26.62 0.67 11.94
N MET A 292 25.33 0.67 11.63
CA MET A 292 24.86 1.09 10.30
C MET A 292 24.95 2.61 10.13
N LEU A 293 24.66 3.38 11.18
CA LEU A 293 24.78 4.85 11.17
C LEU A 293 26.22 5.32 10.91
N GLU A 294 27.24 4.61 11.39
CA GLU A 294 28.64 4.96 11.11
C GLU A 294 28.90 5.14 9.61
N LYS A 295 28.36 4.25 8.79
CA LYS A 295 28.56 4.19 7.33
C LYS A 295 27.53 5.02 6.54
N ALA A 296 26.46 5.43 7.19
CA ALA A 296 25.36 6.12 6.54
C ALA A 296 25.71 7.61 6.30
N THR A 297 25.25 8.12 5.17
CA THR A 297 25.25 9.55 4.82
C THR A 297 23.88 10.20 5.03
N GLU A 298 22.86 9.39 5.22
CA GLU A 298 21.47 9.83 5.39
C GLU A 298 20.66 8.77 6.14
N LEU A 299 19.53 9.18 6.69
CA LEU A 299 18.61 8.34 7.43
C LEU A 299 17.16 8.72 7.11
N PHE A 300 16.28 7.74 7.06
CA PHE A 300 14.89 7.90 6.66
C PHE A 300 13.93 7.31 7.68
N TRP A 301 12.77 7.96 7.85
CA TRP A 301 11.63 7.31 8.46
C TRP A 301 10.97 6.40 7.43
N TYR A 302 11.15 5.10 7.57
CA TYR A 302 10.69 4.10 6.60
C TYR A 302 10.21 2.85 7.35
N PRO A 303 9.00 2.93 7.94
CA PRO A 303 8.42 1.86 8.76
C PRO A 303 8.14 0.61 7.92
N SER A 304 8.12 -0.55 8.59
CA SER A 304 7.91 -1.84 7.95
C SER A 304 6.47 -2.30 8.00
N GLU A 305 6.07 -2.99 6.92
CA GLU A 305 4.87 -3.82 6.86
C GLU A 305 5.26 -5.29 6.79
N VAL A 306 4.54 -6.11 7.57
CA VAL A 306 4.67 -7.56 7.60
C VAL A 306 3.42 -8.13 6.96
N ASP A 307 3.56 -8.73 5.79
CA ASP A 307 2.49 -9.40 5.07
C ASP A 307 2.55 -10.93 5.25
N VAL A 308 1.41 -11.54 5.48
CA VAL A 308 1.27 -12.98 5.63
C VAL A 308 -0.17 -13.41 5.41
N SER A 309 -0.38 -14.60 4.86
CA SER A 309 -1.74 -15.14 4.70
C SER A 309 -2.17 -15.96 5.92
N ILE A 310 -3.46 -15.89 6.27
CA ILE A 310 -4.08 -16.78 7.28
C ILE A 310 -4.09 -18.24 6.83
N ARG A 311 -4.01 -18.47 5.51
CA ARG A 311 -3.98 -19.79 4.84
C ARG A 311 -2.58 -20.08 4.29
N PRO A 312 -2.30 -21.29 3.77
CA PRO A 312 -1.05 -21.59 3.07
C PRO A 312 -0.82 -20.74 1.82
N GLY A 313 -1.87 -20.57 0.98
CA GLY A 313 -1.83 -19.73 -0.22
C GLY A 313 -2.33 -18.31 0.02
N TRP A 314 -2.15 -17.44 -1.00
CA TRP A 314 -2.69 -16.09 -1.00
C TRP A 314 -4.14 -16.06 -1.46
N PHE A 315 -4.51 -16.83 -2.47
CA PHE A 315 -5.90 -17.02 -2.90
C PHE A 315 -6.57 -18.16 -2.14
N TYR A 316 -7.90 -18.18 -2.16
CA TYR A 316 -8.69 -19.21 -1.49
C TYR A 316 -8.63 -20.56 -2.24
N HIS A 317 -8.35 -21.62 -1.47
CA HIS A 317 -8.45 -23.02 -1.90
C HIS A 317 -9.25 -23.81 -0.88
N ALA A 318 -10.32 -24.50 -1.33
CA ALA A 318 -11.23 -25.21 -0.42
C ALA A 318 -10.54 -26.34 0.38
N GLU A 319 -9.54 -27.00 -0.22
CA GLU A 319 -8.73 -28.04 0.43
C GLU A 319 -7.83 -27.51 1.54
N GLU A 320 -7.78 -26.19 1.72
CA GLU A 320 -7.01 -25.54 2.77
C GLU A 320 -7.85 -25.10 3.97
N ASP A 321 -9.16 -25.34 4.00
CA ASP A 321 -10.02 -24.95 5.12
C ASP A 321 -9.54 -25.52 6.47
N ALA A 322 -9.03 -26.75 6.47
CA ALA A 322 -8.43 -27.36 7.67
C ALA A 322 -7.00 -26.88 7.97
N LYS A 323 -6.42 -26.05 7.10
CA LYS A 323 -5.03 -25.55 7.23
C LYS A 323 -4.98 -24.08 7.63
N VAL A 324 -6.10 -23.46 7.96
CA VAL A 324 -6.14 -22.11 8.54
C VAL A 324 -5.20 -22.05 9.74
N LYS A 325 -4.34 -21.06 9.80
CA LYS A 325 -3.35 -20.93 10.89
C LYS A 325 -4.01 -21.00 12.26
N SER A 326 -3.41 -21.74 13.18
CA SER A 326 -3.93 -21.88 14.54
C SER A 326 -3.92 -20.53 15.28
N LEU A 327 -4.75 -20.39 16.32
CA LEU A 327 -4.73 -19.22 17.20
C LEU A 327 -3.32 -18.91 17.70
N LYS A 328 -2.61 -19.95 18.20
CA LYS A 328 -1.22 -19.78 18.65
C LYS A 328 -0.34 -19.20 17.55
N HIS A 329 -0.41 -19.72 16.33
CA HIS A 329 0.41 -19.25 15.21
C HIS A 329 0.09 -17.78 14.85
N LEU A 330 -1.20 -17.40 14.81
CA LEU A 330 -1.59 -16.01 14.56
C LEU A 330 -1.13 -15.07 15.68
N SER A 331 -1.19 -15.53 16.94
CA SER A 331 -0.69 -14.76 18.08
C SER A 331 0.83 -14.58 18.01
N ASP A 332 1.57 -15.65 17.68
CA ASP A 332 3.03 -15.55 17.47
C ASP A 332 3.37 -14.55 16.35
N ILE A 333 2.65 -14.59 15.23
CA ILE A 333 2.78 -13.61 14.13
C ILE A 333 2.52 -12.19 14.64
N TYR A 334 1.45 -11.97 15.39
CA TYR A 334 1.11 -10.64 15.90
C TYR A 334 2.21 -10.07 16.81
N PHE A 335 2.70 -10.86 17.74
CA PHE A 335 3.78 -10.42 18.64
C PHE A 335 5.13 -10.28 17.94
N GLN A 336 5.39 -11.05 16.89
CA GLN A 336 6.62 -10.97 16.10
C GLN A 336 6.55 -9.96 14.94
N SER A 337 5.43 -9.29 14.75
CA SER A 337 5.25 -8.20 13.80
C SER A 337 4.92 -6.89 14.52
N VAL A 338 3.73 -6.75 15.06
CA VAL A 338 3.30 -5.55 15.78
C VAL A 338 4.11 -5.36 17.06
N GLY A 339 4.36 -6.43 17.81
CA GLY A 339 5.22 -6.41 19.00
C GLY A 339 6.67 -6.01 18.69
N TYR A 340 7.14 -6.19 17.46
CA TYR A 340 8.45 -5.78 16.97
C TYR A 340 8.44 -4.47 16.17
N ASN A 341 7.35 -3.68 16.31
CA ASN A 341 7.22 -2.34 15.74
C ASN A 341 6.94 -2.29 14.23
N SER A 342 6.24 -3.30 13.69
CA SER A 342 5.73 -3.32 12.32
C SER A 342 4.22 -3.19 12.29
N VAL A 343 3.64 -2.84 11.15
CA VAL A 343 2.20 -3.05 10.90
C VAL A 343 2.02 -4.45 10.32
N LEU A 344 1.04 -5.19 10.83
CA LEU A 344 0.67 -6.50 10.32
C LEU A 344 -0.42 -6.37 9.24
N LEU A 345 -0.11 -6.80 8.03
CA LEU A 345 -1.04 -6.97 6.92
C LEU A 345 -1.39 -8.46 6.79
N LEU A 346 -2.49 -8.89 7.39
CA LEU A 346 -2.94 -10.28 7.36
C LEU A 346 -3.88 -10.49 6.17
N ASN A 347 -3.57 -11.45 5.32
CA ASN A 347 -4.41 -11.80 4.18
C ASN A 347 -5.50 -12.80 4.57
N ILE A 348 -6.75 -12.48 4.23
CA ILE A 348 -7.94 -13.30 4.44
C ILE A 348 -8.67 -13.41 3.10
N PRO A 349 -8.39 -14.46 2.28
CA PRO A 349 -8.92 -14.53 0.94
C PRO A 349 -10.40 -14.96 0.92
N PRO A 350 -11.30 -14.18 0.29
CA PRO A 350 -12.67 -14.62 0.06
C PRO A 350 -12.75 -15.86 -0.84
N ASP A 351 -13.73 -16.70 -0.60
CA ASP A 351 -13.99 -17.94 -1.33
C ASP A 351 -14.66 -17.71 -2.70
N ARG A 352 -14.94 -18.81 -3.44
CA ARG A 352 -15.59 -18.73 -4.76
C ARG A 352 -17.03 -18.22 -4.72
N LYS A 353 -17.71 -18.26 -3.57
CA LYS A 353 -19.02 -17.63 -3.40
C LYS A 353 -18.89 -16.10 -3.31
N GLY A 354 -17.73 -15.61 -2.90
CA GLY A 354 -17.47 -14.22 -2.62
C GLY A 354 -17.72 -13.86 -1.16
N LEU A 355 -17.47 -14.79 -0.24
CA LEU A 355 -17.59 -14.64 1.21
C LEU A 355 -16.25 -14.96 1.88
N ILE A 356 -15.93 -14.33 3.00
CA ILE A 356 -14.89 -14.87 3.88
C ILE A 356 -15.43 -16.17 4.46
N ASN A 357 -14.65 -17.25 4.30
CA ASN A 357 -15.05 -18.59 4.72
C ASN A 357 -15.23 -18.67 6.24
N GLU A 358 -16.17 -19.50 6.70
CA GLU A 358 -16.49 -19.66 8.12
C GLU A 358 -15.28 -20.08 8.96
N ALA A 359 -14.39 -20.91 8.42
CA ALA A 359 -13.16 -21.31 9.11
C ALA A 359 -12.24 -20.12 9.42
N ASP A 360 -12.16 -19.16 8.47
CA ASP A 360 -11.38 -17.94 8.67
C ASP A 360 -12.08 -17.00 9.65
N VAL A 361 -13.41 -16.81 9.52
CA VAL A 361 -14.19 -15.96 10.43
C VAL A 361 -14.04 -16.44 11.87
N ASN A 362 -14.25 -17.74 12.12
CA ASN A 362 -14.12 -18.32 13.47
C ASN A 362 -12.70 -18.10 14.03
N ARG A 363 -11.67 -18.30 13.20
CA ARG A 363 -10.29 -18.05 13.62
C ARG A 363 -10.02 -16.60 13.93
N LEU A 364 -10.58 -15.68 13.17
CA LEU A 364 -10.45 -14.24 13.43
C LEU A 364 -11.15 -13.82 14.72
N GLU A 365 -12.30 -14.42 15.04
CA GLU A 365 -13.02 -14.18 16.31
C GLU A 365 -12.22 -14.68 17.51
N GLU A 366 -11.65 -15.91 17.43
CA GLU A 366 -10.74 -16.43 18.47
C GLU A 366 -9.52 -15.53 18.65
N PHE A 367 -8.95 -15.05 17.55
CA PHE A 367 -7.78 -14.16 17.57
C PHE A 367 -8.09 -12.79 18.15
N ALA A 368 -9.27 -12.24 17.87
CA ALA A 368 -9.75 -11.00 18.47
C ALA A 368 -9.90 -11.14 19.99
N ALA A 369 -10.64 -12.17 20.43
CA ALA A 369 -10.86 -12.46 21.87
C ALA A 369 -9.55 -12.70 22.64
N TYR A 370 -8.52 -13.21 21.99
CA TYR A 370 -7.21 -13.42 22.62
C TYR A 370 -6.43 -12.12 22.83
N ARG A 371 -6.63 -11.11 21.98
CA ARG A 371 -5.92 -9.82 22.05
C ARG A 371 -6.58 -8.79 22.98
N GLU A 372 -7.87 -8.97 23.32
CA GLU A 372 -8.61 -8.16 24.30
C GLU A 372 -8.21 -8.52 25.74
#